data_e534918d7465e716bf5a830a743764b8
#
_entry.id   e534918d7465e716bf5a830a743764b8
#
_cell.length_a   1.000
_cell.length_b   1.000
_cell.length_c   1.000
_cell.angle_alpha   90.00
_cell.angle_beta   90.00
_cell.angle_gamma   90.00
#
_symmetry.space_group_name_H-M   'P 1'
#
loop_
_entity.id
_entity.type
_entity.pdbx_description
1 polymer ?
#
loop_
_entity_poly.entity_id
_entity_poly.type
_entity_poly.pdbx_seq_one_letter_code
_entity_poly.pdbx_strand_id
1 'polypeptide(L)'
;MAVCAFAANEAPGTKNHERAAEVYRPVAGKFPLSEQAKAYDGQLAFVDHANRRGSLRVTGGELMHRTPPVPFALLPYGMVRYHGAPADLRNVPLGTMLHGLFYLPPDPKLSSVPVVTQPSVTRPAENHALLLEDEPSFCLREGKVWKLKDVTMKGGTEGLLAAHREPKAGGEGKEAELTMRLDATTRFWRGREQLGLADLIAEGIWPADGKKSLDGQEVYLGIAWKPDGNWVRRTGNRMHVSDVWLDAKAMQHASRHQTEVHREMVRCRWMPAYVDAVEYGKFGDATVTATLFGGMDPSLYADFKKGIRGQFAASEFNLKHAYGSVTETLVANSGPITDVTKQEKEVPLGSSGIQIKIQVTQIIEGARPGRIIRIRPMNWPDDAVPREEYTEGHHDERFPSPDTMPKYGPIRLN
;
A
#
# COMPACT_ATOMS: atom_id res chain seq x y z
N MET A 1 -20.53 20.01 35.58
CA MET A 1 -20.35 18.61 35.13
C MET A 1 -21.30 18.36 33.98
N ALA A 2 -20.83 18.46 32.76
CA ALA A 2 -21.62 18.12 31.58
C ALA A 2 -21.16 16.73 31.11
N VAL A 3 -22.03 15.75 31.23
CA VAL A 3 -21.81 14.40 30.76
C VAL A 3 -22.04 14.40 29.26
N CYS A 4 -20.97 14.34 28.47
CA CYS A 4 -21.07 14.05 27.04
C CYS A 4 -21.51 12.59 26.88
N ALA A 5 -22.75 12.43 26.46
CA ALA A 5 -23.29 11.14 26.02
C ALA A 5 -22.60 10.78 24.69
N PHE A 6 -21.66 9.83 24.74
CA PHE A 6 -21.15 9.17 23.55
C PHE A 6 -22.29 8.31 22.98
N ALA A 7 -22.73 8.63 21.78
CA ALA A 7 -23.55 7.71 21.01
C ALA A 7 -22.69 6.45 20.79
N ALA A 8 -23.05 5.36 21.47
CA ALA A 8 -22.55 4.06 21.21
C ALA A 8 -22.90 3.71 19.75
N ASN A 9 -21.92 3.74 18.85
CA ASN A 9 -22.07 3.06 17.59
C ASN A 9 -22.29 1.59 17.92
N GLU A 10 -23.49 1.11 17.69
CA GLU A 10 -23.86 -0.29 17.82
C GLU A 10 -22.79 -1.13 17.15
N ALA A 11 -22.23 -2.07 17.89
CA ALA A 11 -21.45 -3.14 17.31
C ALA A 11 -22.26 -3.70 16.11
N PRO A 12 -21.61 -4.03 14.97
CA PRO A 12 -22.34 -4.51 13.80
C PRO A 12 -23.07 -5.79 14.18
N GLY A 13 -24.29 -5.63 14.62
CA GLY A 13 -25.20 -6.70 15.00
C GLY A 13 -25.61 -7.46 13.73
N THR A 14 -26.05 -8.65 13.94
CA THR A 14 -26.52 -9.72 13.05
C THR A 14 -27.17 -9.34 11.70
N LYS A 15 -27.60 -8.09 11.51
CA LYS A 15 -28.13 -7.58 10.23
C LYS A 15 -27.07 -7.44 9.11
N ASN A 16 -25.78 -7.46 9.45
CA ASN A 16 -24.72 -7.41 8.45
C ASN A 16 -24.35 -8.76 7.84
N HIS A 17 -24.83 -9.88 8.40
CA HIS A 17 -24.54 -11.19 7.83
C HIS A 17 -25.29 -11.47 6.52
N GLU A 18 -26.53 -11.02 6.38
CA GLU A 18 -27.29 -11.19 5.12
C GLU A 18 -26.75 -10.29 4.01
N ARG A 19 -26.35 -9.04 4.34
CA ARG A 19 -25.66 -8.17 3.37
C ARG A 19 -24.24 -8.64 3.04
N ALA A 20 -23.59 -9.38 3.93
CA ALA A 20 -22.24 -9.91 3.68
C ALA A 20 -22.21 -10.97 2.56
N ALA A 21 -23.34 -11.63 2.27
CA ALA A 21 -23.44 -12.58 1.16
C ALA A 21 -23.38 -11.91 -0.23
N GLU A 22 -23.72 -10.62 -0.31
CA GLU A 22 -23.70 -9.86 -1.56
C GLU A 22 -22.38 -9.12 -1.80
N VAL A 23 -21.47 -9.10 -0.81
CA VAL A 23 -20.18 -8.40 -0.97
C VAL A 23 -19.25 -9.20 -1.86
N TYR A 24 -18.74 -8.53 -2.88
CA TYR A 24 -17.78 -9.10 -3.81
C TYR A 24 -16.57 -9.69 -3.06
N ARG A 25 -16.17 -10.88 -3.47
CA ARG A 25 -14.97 -11.54 -2.96
C ARG A 25 -13.95 -11.64 -4.08
N PRO A 26 -12.68 -11.25 -3.84
CA PRO A 26 -11.64 -11.31 -4.86
C PRO A 26 -11.51 -12.71 -5.46
N VAL A 27 -11.46 -12.79 -6.78
CA VAL A 27 -11.29 -14.01 -7.56
C VAL A 27 -9.98 -13.93 -8.33
N ALA A 28 -9.25 -15.03 -8.36
CA ALA A 28 -7.98 -15.11 -9.11
C ALA A 28 -8.19 -14.75 -10.59
N GLY A 29 -7.27 -13.97 -11.16
CA GLY A 29 -7.32 -13.52 -12.54
C GLY A 29 -8.36 -12.42 -12.85
N LYS A 30 -9.03 -11.88 -11.84
CA LYS A 30 -10.01 -10.80 -12.01
C LYS A 30 -9.70 -9.63 -11.10
N PHE A 31 -9.84 -8.42 -11.63
CA PHE A 31 -9.79 -7.20 -10.84
C PHE A 31 -11.17 -6.91 -10.25
N PRO A 32 -11.24 -6.54 -8.97
CA PRO A 32 -12.50 -6.30 -8.31
C PRO A 32 -13.07 -4.91 -8.60
N LEU A 33 -14.34 -4.73 -8.28
CA LEU A 33 -15.00 -3.43 -8.29
C LEU A 33 -14.70 -2.69 -6.96
N SER A 34 -14.17 -1.47 -7.04
CA SER A 34 -13.77 -0.67 -5.87
C SER A 34 -14.94 -0.30 -4.96
N GLU A 35 -16.14 -0.13 -5.53
CA GLU A 35 -17.35 0.24 -4.77
C GLU A 35 -17.76 -0.82 -3.73
N GLN A 36 -17.26 -2.02 -3.87
CA GLN A 36 -17.54 -3.12 -2.94
C GLN A 36 -16.52 -3.24 -1.81
N ALA A 37 -15.45 -2.45 -1.86
CA ALA A 37 -14.48 -2.39 -0.80
C ALA A 37 -15.01 -1.56 0.39
N LYS A 38 -14.63 -1.96 1.59
CA LYS A 38 -14.92 -1.22 2.82
C LYS A 38 -13.71 -0.38 3.22
N ALA A 39 -13.95 0.88 3.57
CA ALA A 39 -12.92 1.77 4.06
C ALA A 39 -12.70 1.59 5.57
N TYR A 40 -11.45 1.45 5.99
CA TYR A 40 -11.02 1.46 7.38
C TYR A 40 -9.77 2.33 7.52
N ASP A 41 -9.70 3.05 8.62
CA ASP A 41 -8.52 3.82 9.01
C ASP A 41 -7.87 3.18 10.24
N GLY A 42 -6.54 3.17 10.30
CA GLY A 42 -5.88 2.60 11.46
C GLY A 42 -4.37 2.77 11.46
N GLN A 43 -3.79 2.42 12.60
CA GLN A 43 -2.35 2.35 12.77
C GLN A 43 -1.80 1.07 12.14
N LEU A 44 -0.77 1.19 11.34
CA LEU A 44 0.02 0.04 10.90
C LEU A 44 0.77 -0.55 12.10
N ALA A 45 0.29 -1.70 12.59
CA ALA A 45 0.80 -2.31 13.82
C ALA A 45 1.85 -3.40 13.56
N PHE A 46 1.77 -4.04 12.41
CA PHE A 46 2.67 -5.12 12.01
C PHE A 46 2.77 -5.16 10.49
N VAL A 47 3.95 -5.53 9.98
CA VAL A 47 4.22 -5.78 8.56
C VAL A 47 5.05 -7.03 8.39
N ASP A 48 4.58 -7.93 7.55
CA ASP A 48 5.34 -8.98 6.91
C ASP A 48 5.44 -8.63 5.42
N HIS A 49 6.50 -7.91 5.05
CA HIS A 49 6.64 -7.41 3.69
C HIS A 49 6.92 -8.52 2.68
N ALA A 50 7.55 -9.63 3.10
CA ALA A 50 7.82 -10.77 2.24
C ALA A 50 6.52 -11.42 1.75
N ASN A 51 5.54 -11.54 2.62
CA ASN A 51 4.22 -12.12 2.33
C ASN A 51 3.17 -11.07 1.97
N ARG A 52 3.54 -9.79 1.88
CA ARG A 52 2.63 -8.66 1.65
C ARG A 52 1.45 -8.63 2.62
N ARG A 53 1.73 -8.89 3.89
CA ARG A 53 0.75 -8.94 4.97
C ARG A 53 1.06 -7.91 6.03
N GLY A 54 0.04 -7.59 6.80
CA GLY A 54 0.19 -6.71 7.94
C GLY A 54 -1.02 -6.76 8.85
N SER A 55 -1.05 -5.84 9.79
CA SER A 55 -2.25 -5.63 10.60
C SER A 55 -2.46 -4.16 10.89
N LEU A 56 -3.72 -3.75 10.91
CA LEU A 56 -4.15 -2.41 11.30
C LEU A 56 -4.85 -2.45 12.64
N ARG A 57 -4.45 -1.59 13.54
CA ARG A 57 -5.24 -1.27 14.72
C ARG A 57 -6.21 -0.16 14.34
N VAL A 58 -7.47 -0.54 14.14
CA VAL A 58 -8.53 0.37 13.69
C VAL A 58 -8.72 1.49 14.69
N THR A 59 -8.80 2.73 14.23
CA THR A 59 -8.91 3.92 15.06
C THR A 59 -10.35 4.29 15.33
N GLY A 60 -10.61 4.77 16.55
CA GLY A 60 -11.88 5.35 16.97
C GLY A 60 -11.65 6.59 17.84
N GLY A 61 -11.01 7.64 17.28
CA GLY A 61 -10.70 8.88 18.00
C GLY A 61 -9.22 9.06 18.34
N GLU A 62 -8.89 9.97 19.25
CA GLU A 62 -7.52 10.36 19.62
C GLU A 62 -6.72 9.23 20.31
N LEU A 63 -7.41 8.37 21.03
CA LEU A 63 -6.79 7.23 21.73
C LEU A 63 -7.07 5.94 20.98
N MET A 64 -6.03 5.18 20.73
CA MET A 64 -6.19 3.86 20.15
C MET A 64 -6.84 2.90 21.13
N HIS A 65 -7.84 2.20 20.65
CA HIS A 65 -8.46 1.13 21.41
C HIS A 65 -7.47 -0.02 21.61
N ARG A 66 -7.57 -0.70 22.75
CA ARG A 66 -6.77 -1.88 23.08
C ARG A 66 -7.28 -3.15 22.37
N THR A 67 -7.96 -2.99 21.26
CA THR A 67 -8.42 -4.12 20.46
C THR A 67 -7.23 -4.76 19.74
N PRO A 68 -7.23 -6.07 19.54
CA PRO A 68 -6.25 -6.73 18.69
C PRO A 68 -6.25 -6.09 17.30
N PRO A 69 -5.06 -5.89 16.71
CA PRO A 69 -4.98 -5.42 15.33
C PRO A 69 -5.70 -6.37 14.37
N VAL A 70 -6.40 -5.82 13.39
CA VAL A 70 -7.10 -6.59 12.35
C VAL A 70 -6.08 -6.96 11.27
N PRO A 71 -5.86 -8.25 11.01
CA PRO A 71 -4.90 -8.67 9.99
C PRO A 71 -5.42 -8.39 8.58
N PHE A 72 -4.49 -8.14 7.67
CA PHE A 72 -4.77 -8.03 6.26
C PHE A 72 -3.69 -8.71 5.42
N ALA A 73 -4.09 -9.20 4.24
CA ALA A 73 -3.20 -9.54 3.14
C ALA A 73 -3.42 -8.56 2.00
N LEU A 74 -2.35 -7.95 1.50
CA LEU A 74 -2.45 -7.10 0.32
C LEU A 74 -2.71 -8.00 -0.89
N LEU A 75 -3.76 -7.70 -1.65
CA LEU A 75 -4.05 -8.40 -2.88
C LEU A 75 -2.85 -8.35 -3.85
N PRO A 76 -2.67 -9.31 -4.74
CA PRO A 76 -1.55 -9.30 -5.68
C PRO A 76 -1.42 -7.98 -6.45
N TYR A 77 -2.54 -7.44 -6.91
CA TYR A 77 -2.69 -6.13 -7.55
C TYR A 77 -3.01 -5.00 -6.54
N GLY A 78 -2.97 -5.31 -5.26
CA GLY A 78 -3.18 -4.32 -4.20
C GLY A 78 -2.08 -3.27 -4.20
N MET A 79 -2.48 -2.04 -3.97
CA MET A 79 -1.61 -0.87 -4.08
C MET A 79 -1.30 -0.30 -2.71
N VAL A 80 -0.07 0.15 -2.53
CA VAL A 80 0.36 0.96 -1.39
C VAL A 80 0.77 2.32 -1.91
N ARG A 81 0.34 3.38 -1.24
CA ARG A 81 0.78 4.75 -1.52
C ARG A 81 1.35 5.36 -0.26
N TYR A 82 2.53 5.94 -0.40
CA TYR A 82 3.25 6.59 0.70
C TYR A 82 3.87 7.88 0.20
N HIS A 83 3.70 8.96 0.95
CA HIS A 83 4.12 10.31 0.54
C HIS A 83 3.56 10.74 -0.84
N GLY A 84 2.31 10.37 -1.14
CA GLY A 84 1.65 10.72 -2.39
C GLY A 84 2.09 9.92 -3.62
N ALA A 85 2.89 8.89 -3.46
CA ALA A 85 3.49 8.11 -4.54
C ALA A 85 3.27 6.61 -4.36
N PRO A 86 3.45 5.80 -5.42
CA PRO A 86 3.48 4.35 -5.30
C PRO A 86 4.57 3.90 -4.32
N ALA A 87 4.26 2.85 -3.55
CA ALA A 87 5.16 2.31 -2.53
C ALA A 87 4.98 0.79 -2.35
N ASP A 88 5.86 0.20 -1.58
CA ASP A 88 5.71 -1.15 -1.02
C ASP A 88 5.47 -1.05 0.49
N LEU A 89 4.91 -2.09 1.12
CA LEU A 89 4.69 -2.11 2.56
C LEU A 89 5.96 -1.87 3.38
N ARG A 90 7.13 -2.24 2.86
CA ARG A 90 8.44 -1.99 3.48
C ARG A 90 8.78 -0.49 3.61
N ASN A 91 8.21 0.34 2.76
CA ASN A 91 8.45 1.78 2.78
C ASN A 91 7.66 2.50 3.87
N VAL A 92 6.65 1.82 4.44
CA VAL A 92 5.73 2.42 5.40
C VAL A 92 6.19 2.10 6.83
N PRO A 93 6.61 3.08 7.63
CA PRO A 93 7.02 2.85 9.01
C PRO A 93 5.86 2.32 9.87
N LEU A 94 6.19 1.44 10.82
CA LEU A 94 5.23 1.02 11.84
C LEU A 94 4.72 2.23 12.64
N GLY A 95 3.46 2.21 12.96
CA GLY A 95 2.80 3.32 13.64
C GLY A 95 2.12 4.31 12.69
N THR A 96 2.45 4.31 11.39
CA THR A 96 1.82 5.19 10.40
C THR A 96 0.29 5.00 10.38
N MET A 97 -0.44 6.11 10.34
CA MET A 97 -1.87 6.11 10.08
C MET A 97 -2.10 5.79 8.60
N LEU A 98 -2.88 4.75 8.34
CA LEU A 98 -3.24 4.34 7.00
C LEU A 98 -4.75 4.42 6.79
N HIS A 99 -5.15 4.89 5.62
CA HIS A 99 -6.47 4.74 5.05
C HIS A 99 -6.45 3.53 4.14
N GLY A 100 -7.39 2.62 4.32
CA GLY A 100 -7.38 1.38 3.57
C GLY A 100 -8.73 1.03 2.96
N LEU A 101 -8.70 0.42 1.78
CA LEU A 101 -9.85 -0.22 1.14
C LEU A 101 -9.69 -1.73 1.22
N PHE A 102 -10.67 -2.40 1.80
CA PHE A 102 -10.60 -3.82 2.11
C PHE A 102 -11.82 -4.58 1.63
N TYR A 103 -11.59 -5.80 1.16
CA TYR A 103 -12.65 -6.79 0.97
C TYR A 103 -12.74 -7.70 2.16
N LEU A 104 -13.93 -8.24 2.41
CA LEU A 104 -14.12 -9.29 3.39
C LEU A 104 -13.25 -10.51 3.03
N PRO A 105 -12.90 -11.34 4.03
CA PRO A 105 -12.17 -12.58 3.76
C PRO A 105 -12.88 -13.39 2.68
N PRO A 106 -12.17 -13.76 1.60
CA PRO A 106 -12.78 -14.51 0.52
C PRO A 106 -13.05 -15.96 0.91
N ASP A 107 -13.81 -16.65 0.07
CA ASP A 107 -13.85 -18.10 0.14
C ASP A 107 -12.44 -18.66 -0.10
N PRO A 108 -11.91 -19.51 0.80
CA PRO A 108 -10.58 -20.10 0.65
C PRO A 108 -10.37 -20.81 -0.69
N LYS A 109 -11.44 -21.33 -1.29
CA LYS A 109 -11.38 -22.01 -2.59
C LYS A 109 -11.22 -21.08 -3.78
N LEU A 110 -11.61 -19.81 -3.62
CA LEU A 110 -11.60 -18.81 -4.69
C LEU A 110 -10.50 -17.76 -4.51
N SER A 111 -9.88 -17.71 -3.35
CA SER A 111 -8.86 -16.71 -3.05
C SER A 111 -7.51 -17.10 -3.65
N SER A 112 -6.86 -16.14 -4.27
CA SER A 112 -5.44 -16.23 -4.66
C SER A 112 -4.48 -15.93 -3.50
N VAL A 113 -5.00 -15.60 -2.32
CA VAL A 113 -4.24 -15.28 -1.11
C VAL A 113 -4.67 -16.25 -0.01
N PRO A 114 -3.76 -16.74 0.85
CA PRO A 114 -4.09 -17.61 1.96
C PRO A 114 -5.14 -17.00 2.88
N VAL A 115 -6.11 -17.79 3.26
CA VAL A 115 -7.20 -17.36 4.15
C VAL A 115 -7.15 -18.17 5.44
N VAL A 116 -7.31 -17.48 6.56
CA VAL A 116 -7.45 -18.13 7.86
C VAL A 116 -8.81 -18.86 7.91
N THR A 117 -8.78 -20.17 8.00
CA THR A 117 -9.97 -21.03 7.92
C THR A 117 -10.80 -21.05 9.21
N GLN A 118 -10.21 -20.69 10.33
CA GLN A 118 -10.87 -20.66 11.64
C GLN A 118 -10.59 -19.33 12.36
N PRO A 119 -11.32 -18.26 12.01
CA PRO A 119 -11.18 -16.99 12.71
C PRO A 119 -11.71 -17.09 14.15
N SER A 120 -11.03 -16.42 15.06
CA SER A 120 -11.46 -16.28 16.46
C SER A 120 -11.32 -14.82 16.92
N VAL A 121 -11.83 -14.48 18.10
CA VAL A 121 -11.66 -13.12 18.67
C VAL A 121 -10.19 -12.74 18.83
N THR A 122 -9.32 -13.72 19.12
CA THR A 122 -7.87 -13.53 19.25
C THR A 122 -7.14 -13.61 17.90
N ARG A 123 -7.78 -14.19 16.89
CA ARG A 123 -7.28 -14.28 15.50
C ARG A 123 -8.41 -13.92 14.56
N PRO A 124 -8.70 -12.64 14.39
CA PRO A 124 -9.73 -12.21 13.45
C PRO A 124 -9.39 -12.66 12.03
N ALA A 125 -10.42 -12.80 11.21
CA ALA A 125 -10.23 -13.15 9.81
C ALA A 125 -9.40 -12.08 9.09
N GLU A 126 -8.51 -12.52 8.23
CA GLU A 126 -7.64 -11.65 7.44
C GLU A 126 -8.46 -11.02 6.31
N ASN A 127 -8.51 -9.69 6.28
CA ASN A 127 -9.13 -8.94 5.20
C ASN A 127 -8.17 -8.82 4.01
N HIS A 128 -8.70 -8.67 2.80
CA HIS A 128 -7.89 -8.43 1.61
C HIS A 128 -7.80 -6.92 1.32
N ALA A 129 -6.61 -6.36 1.46
CA ALA A 129 -6.37 -4.96 1.16
C ALA A 129 -6.21 -4.73 -0.34
N LEU A 130 -6.99 -3.80 -0.90
CA LEU A 130 -6.89 -3.35 -2.27
C LEU A 130 -6.03 -2.09 -2.39
N LEU A 131 -6.16 -1.18 -1.43
CA LEU A 131 -5.42 0.07 -1.39
C LEU A 131 -5.09 0.40 0.06
N LEU A 132 -3.86 0.81 0.30
CA LEU A 132 -3.39 1.36 1.57
C LEU A 132 -2.69 2.68 1.28
N GLU A 133 -3.08 3.73 1.98
CA GLU A 133 -2.56 5.08 1.77
C GLU A 133 -2.22 5.73 3.10
N ASP A 134 -1.06 6.39 3.19
CA ASP A 134 -0.80 7.30 4.28
C ASP A 134 -1.65 8.58 4.16
N GLU A 135 -1.68 9.40 5.20
CA GLU A 135 -2.51 10.61 5.23
C GLU A 135 -2.21 11.58 4.07
N PRO A 136 -0.94 11.87 3.69
CA PRO A 136 -0.66 12.71 2.53
C PRO A 136 -1.18 12.13 1.21
N SER A 137 -1.03 10.83 1.00
CA SER A 137 -1.51 10.15 -0.21
C SER A 137 -3.04 10.21 -0.32
N PHE A 138 -3.72 9.94 0.80
CA PHE A 138 -5.17 10.05 0.90
C PHE A 138 -5.64 11.48 0.59
N CYS A 139 -5.02 12.49 1.21
CA CYS A 139 -5.36 13.89 0.98
C CYS A 139 -5.18 14.30 -0.49
N LEU A 140 -4.08 13.87 -1.11
CA LEU A 140 -3.82 14.16 -2.52
C LEU A 140 -4.84 13.50 -3.45
N ARG A 141 -5.23 12.25 -3.19
CA ARG A 141 -6.22 11.54 -3.99
C ARG A 141 -7.62 12.11 -3.84
N GLU A 142 -8.02 12.43 -2.61
CA GLU A 142 -9.35 12.97 -2.29
C GLU A 142 -9.46 14.48 -2.55
N GLY A 143 -8.39 15.14 -2.98
CA GLY A 143 -8.39 16.59 -3.13
C GLY A 143 -8.61 17.33 -1.82
N LYS A 144 -8.05 16.85 -0.72
CA LYS A 144 -8.12 17.44 0.61
C LYS A 144 -6.80 18.08 1.00
N VAL A 145 -6.83 18.96 1.99
CA VAL A 145 -5.67 19.64 2.54
C VAL A 145 -5.87 19.86 4.04
N TRP A 146 -4.78 19.81 4.80
CA TRP A 146 -4.78 20.23 6.19
C TRP A 146 -4.53 21.73 6.29
N LYS A 147 -5.30 22.40 7.13
CA LYS A 147 -5.07 23.79 7.55
C LYS A 147 -4.71 23.82 9.01
N LEU A 148 -3.57 24.40 9.32
CA LEU A 148 -3.10 24.56 10.69
C LEU A 148 -3.93 25.63 11.40
N LYS A 149 -4.43 25.29 12.58
CA LYS A 149 -5.22 26.19 13.43
C LYS A 149 -4.36 26.89 14.46
N ASP A 150 -3.73 26.11 15.30
CA ASP A 150 -2.82 26.61 16.33
C ASP A 150 -1.80 25.55 16.73
N VAL A 151 -0.73 26.04 17.34
CA VAL A 151 0.27 25.22 18.00
C VAL A 151 0.43 25.66 19.44
N THR A 152 0.52 24.71 20.36
CA THR A 152 0.83 24.96 21.77
C THR A 152 2.13 24.23 22.09
N MET A 153 3.19 24.98 22.46
CA MET A 153 4.50 24.44 22.73
C MET A 153 4.79 24.41 24.23
N LYS A 154 5.64 23.47 24.62
CA LYS A 154 6.14 23.33 26.00
C LYS A 154 7.65 23.06 25.98
N GLY A 155 8.42 24.00 26.52
CA GLY A 155 9.87 23.88 26.65
C GLY A 155 10.61 23.73 25.31
N GLY A 156 10.04 24.15 24.21
CA GLY A 156 10.66 24.13 22.88
C GLY A 156 10.88 22.74 22.26
N THR A 157 10.47 21.66 22.95
CA THR A 157 10.75 20.28 22.51
C THR A 157 9.52 19.43 22.30
N GLU A 158 8.40 19.82 22.93
CA GLU A 158 7.12 19.11 22.85
C GLU A 158 5.99 20.10 22.59
N GLY A 159 4.93 19.64 21.95
CA GLY A 159 3.77 20.47 21.70
C GLY A 159 2.54 19.70 21.24
N LEU A 160 1.48 20.48 21.03
CA LEU A 160 0.24 20.04 20.42
C LEU A 160 -0.04 20.89 19.18
N LEU A 161 -0.30 20.26 18.09
CA LEU A 161 -0.71 20.86 16.82
C LEU A 161 -2.20 20.61 16.61
N ALA A 162 -2.99 21.69 16.53
CA ALA A 162 -4.37 21.61 16.12
C ALA A 162 -4.48 21.95 14.64
N ALA A 163 -5.15 21.10 13.89
CA ALA A 163 -5.36 21.27 12.47
C ALA A 163 -6.73 20.70 12.07
N HIS A 164 -7.29 21.25 11.00
CA HIS A 164 -8.50 20.71 10.39
C HIS A 164 -8.23 20.33 8.92
N ARG A 165 -8.82 19.22 8.52
CA ARG A 165 -8.76 18.72 7.15
C ARG A 165 -10.06 19.08 6.45
N GLU A 166 -9.97 19.79 5.37
CA GLU A 166 -11.11 20.21 4.56
C GLU A 166 -10.92 19.81 3.10
N PRO A 167 -12.02 19.74 2.33
CA PRO A 167 -11.94 19.59 0.89
C PRO A 167 -11.18 20.77 0.28
N LYS A 168 -10.40 20.53 -0.77
CA LYS A 168 -9.95 21.63 -1.62
C LYS A 168 -11.15 22.33 -2.24
N ALA A 169 -11.00 23.61 -2.56
CA ALA A 169 -12.07 24.47 -3.03
C ALA A 169 -13.05 23.79 -4.00
N GLY A 170 -14.35 23.76 -3.64
CA GLY A 170 -15.43 23.17 -4.44
C GLY A 170 -15.75 21.69 -4.14
N GLY A 171 -15.09 21.07 -3.18
CA GLY A 171 -15.38 19.69 -2.77
C GLY A 171 -16.47 19.59 -1.69
N GLU A 172 -17.21 18.48 -1.66
CA GLU A 172 -18.10 18.10 -0.57
C GLU A 172 -17.39 17.14 0.40
N GLY A 173 -17.61 17.28 1.69
CA GLY A 173 -17.07 16.33 2.67
C GLY A 173 -17.16 16.86 4.11
N LYS A 174 -17.05 15.94 5.07
CA LYS A 174 -16.97 16.32 6.49
C LYS A 174 -15.57 16.80 6.80
N GLU A 175 -15.48 17.92 7.48
CA GLU A 175 -14.26 18.41 8.09
C GLU A 175 -13.83 17.47 9.22
N ALA A 176 -12.53 17.20 9.29
CA ALA A 176 -11.94 16.48 10.40
C ALA A 176 -11.02 17.43 11.17
N GLU A 177 -11.33 17.70 12.43
CA GLU A 177 -10.47 18.48 13.33
C GLU A 177 -9.72 17.52 14.23
N LEU A 178 -8.38 17.64 14.27
CA LEU A 178 -7.51 16.81 15.08
C LEU A 178 -6.53 17.67 15.88
N THR A 179 -6.24 17.20 17.09
CA THR A 179 -5.12 17.69 17.89
C THR A 179 -4.11 16.58 18.03
N MET A 180 -2.90 16.81 17.56
CA MET A 180 -1.83 15.84 17.44
C MET A 180 -0.61 16.28 18.22
N ARG A 181 0.16 15.34 18.74
CA ARG A 181 1.41 15.64 19.42
C ARG A 181 2.53 15.95 18.43
N LEU A 182 3.40 16.84 18.87
CA LEU A 182 4.69 17.16 18.29
C LEU A 182 5.78 16.82 19.30
N ASP A 183 6.91 16.35 18.81
CA ASP A 183 8.13 16.17 19.61
C ASP A 183 9.38 16.43 18.76
N ALA A 184 10.56 16.27 19.35
CA ALA A 184 11.85 16.48 18.68
C ALA A 184 12.07 15.55 17.47
N THR A 185 11.25 14.52 17.28
CA THR A 185 11.32 13.62 16.11
C THR A 185 10.40 14.02 14.98
N THR A 186 9.56 15.05 15.17
CA THR A 186 8.74 15.62 14.10
C THR A 186 9.64 16.33 13.09
N ARG A 187 9.52 15.97 11.83
CA ARG A 187 10.29 16.56 10.74
C ARG A 187 9.45 17.59 10.01
N PHE A 188 10.05 18.71 9.68
CA PHE A 188 9.40 19.76 8.89
C PHE A 188 10.13 19.88 7.56
N TRP A 189 9.39 20.06 6.47
CA TRP A 189 9.92 20.10 5.13
C TRP A 189 9.50 21.39 4.45
N ARG A 190 10.47 22.16 3.96
CA ARG A 190 10.27 23.40 3.20
C ARG A 190 11.05 23.29 1.90
N GLY A 191 10.35 23.13 0.78
CA GLY A 191 10.97 22.83 -0.49
C GLY A 191 11.73 21.50 -0.43
N ARG A 192 13.07 21.55 -0.37
CA ARG A 192 13.96 20.38 -0.23
C ARG A 192 14.67 20.29 1.12
N GLU A 193 14.44 21.28 1.97
CA GLU A 193 15.12 21.42 3.24
C GLU A 193 14.33 20.71 4.33
N GLN A 194 15.04 19.91 5.11
CA GLN A 194 14.49 19.34 6.34
C GLN A 194 14.85 20.27 7.51
N LEU A 195 13.84 20.67 8.26
CA LEU A 195 13.95 21.51 9.45
C LEU A 195 13.53 20.70 10.67
N GLY A 196 14.16 20.97 11.80
CA GLY A 196 13.70 20.50 13.09
C GLY A 196 12.75 21.52 13.75
N LEU A 197 12.16 21.13 14.86
CA LEU A 197 11.34 22.03 15.66
C LEU A 197 12.13 23.23 16.17
N ALA A 198 13.41 23.02 16.55
CA ALA A 198 14.31 24.07 16.98
C ALA A 198 14.54 25.15 15.91
N ASP A 199 14.61 24.75 14.63
CA ASP A 199 14.82 25.68 13.54
C ASP A 199 13.61 26.62 13.37
N LEU A 200 12.38 26.06 13.43
CA LEU A 200 11.15 26.84 13.34
C LEU A 200 11.00 27.82 14.51
N ILE A 201 11.45 27.44 15.68
CA ILE A 201 11.46 28.32 16.86
C ILE A 201 12.49 29.42 16.68
N ALA A 202 13.70 29.10 16.23
CA ALA A 202 14.77 30.07 15.99
C ALA A 202 14.38 31.09 14.90
N GLU A 203 13.66 30.67 13.88
CA GLU A 203 13.10 31.54 12.85
C GLU A 203 11.88 32.36 13.30
N GLY A 204 11.37 32.13 14.53
CA GLY A 204 10.18 32.81 15.07
C GLY A 204 8.86 32.36 14.41
N ILE A 205 8.89 31.32 13.61
CA ILE A 205 7.68 30.76 12.96
C ILE A 205 6.80 30.11 14.02
N TRP A 206 7.40 29.34 14.93
CA TRP A 206 6.72 28.67 16.04
C TRP A 206 7.19 29.21 17.38
N PRO A 207 6.36 29.20 18.44
CA PRO A 207 6.78 29.69 19.76
C PRO A 207 7.65 28.65 20.46
N ALA A 208 8.56 29.10 21.34
CA ALA A 208 9.29 28.22 22.25
C ALA A 208 8.36 27.66 23.35
N ASP A 209 7.46 28.50 23.84
CA ASP A 209 6.47 28.17 24.85
C ASP A 209 5.14 28.88 24.56
N GLY A 210 4.04 28.30 25.07
CA GLY A 210 2.71 28.89 24.94
C GLY A 210 2.04 28.58 23.62
N LYS A 211 0.98 29.29 23.34
CA LYS A 211 0.10 29.07 22.19
C LYS A 211 0.27 30.15 21.12
N LYS A 212 0.28 29.74 19.84
CA LYS A 212 0.32 30.63 18.68
C LYS A 212 -0.69 30.16 17.64
N SER A 213 -1.48 31.10 17.09
CA SER A 213 -2.32 30.85 15.90
C SER A 213 -1.44 30.70 14.65
N LEU A 214 -1.81 29.77 13.77
CA LEU A 214 -1.11 29.49 12.50
C LEU A 214 -1.97 29.92 11.29
N ASP A 215 -3.08 30.63 11.53
CA ASP A 215 -3.89 31.36 10.55
C ASP A 215 -4.29 30.56 9.29
N GLY A 216 -4.56 29.27 9.44
CA GLY A 216 -5.04 28.42 8.35
C GLY A 216 -3.98 28.10 7.30
N GLN A 217 -2.68 28.13 7.64
CA GLN A 217 -1.62 27.69 6.73
C GLN A 217 -1.90 26.29 6.20
N GLU A 218 -1.90 26.14 4.88
CA GLU A 218 -2.07 24.86 4.21
C GLU A 218 -0.80 24.02 4.27
N VAL A 219 -0.95 22.76 4.68
CA VAL A 219 0.15 21.79 4.83
C VAL A 219 -0.30 20.39 4.47
N TYR A 220 0.67 19.48 4.28
CA TYR A 220 0.42 18.04 4.32
C TYR A 220 1.03 17.47 5.60
N LEU A 221 0.35 16.52 6.22
CA LEU A 221 0.75 15.94 7.50
C LEU A 221 0.97 14.44 7.37
N GLY A 222 2.16 13.98 7.76
CA GLY A 222 2.41 12.58 8.07
C GLY A 222 1.91 12.31 9.49
N ILE A 223 0.99 11.40 9.65
CA ILE A 223 0.38 11.07 10.94
C ILE A 223 0.76 9.66 11.34
N ALA A 224 1.18 9.52 12.58
CA ALA A 224 1.52 8.23 13.17
C ALA A 224 0.98 8.13 14.60
N TRP A 225 0.93 6.93 15.12
CA TRP A 225 0.63 6.65 16.51
C TRP A 225 1.91 6.24 17.24
N LYS A 226 2.21 6.91 18.33
CA LYS A 226 3.34 6.56 19.21
C LYS A 226 2.85 6.13 20.59
N PRO A 227 3.56 5.19 21.26
CA PRO A 227 3.28 4.87 22.64
C PRO A 227 3.39 6.12 23.51
N ASP A 228 2.41 6.33 24.38
CA ASP A 228 2.55 7.32 25.45
C ASP A 228 3.53 6.74 26.48
N GLY A 229 4.67 7.42 26.69
CA GLY A 229 5.80 6.91 27.48
C GLY A 229 5.50 6.57 28.96
N ASN A 230 4.26 6.70 29.39
CA ASN A 230 3.85 6.34 30.74
C ASN A 230 3.32 4.90 30.82
N TRP A 231 4.22 3.93 30.82
CA TRP A 231 3.94 2.51 30.98
C TRP A 231 3.06 2.19 32.20
N VAL A 232 3.21 2.99 33.28
CA VAL A 232 2.50 2.76 34.53
C VAL A 232 1.01 3.01 34.41
N ARG A 233 0.59 3.95 33.58
CA ARG A 233 -0.81 4.32 33.41
C ARG A 233 -1.53 3.56 32.30
N ARG A 234 -0.82 2.72 31.52
CA ARG A 234 -1.38 2.00 30.34
C ARG A 234 -2.25 2.91 29.44
N THR A 235 -1.89 4.18 29.35
CA THR A 235 -2.48 5.09 28.40
C THR A 235 -2.04 4.63 27.01
N GLY A 236 -2.95 4.40 26.12
CA GLY A 236 -2.69 3.83 24.79
C GLY A 236 -1.74 4.69 23.94
N ASN A 237 -1.57 4.33 22.70
CA ASN A 237 -0.86 5.14 21.73
C ASN A 237 -1.60 6.47 21.50
N ARG A 238 -0.84 7.53 21.27
CA ARG A 238 -1.38 8.85 20.93
C ARG A 238 -1.02 9.25 19.52
N MET A 239 -1.92 9.98 18.89
CA MET A 239 -1.72 10.53 17.56
C MET A 239 -0.59 11.56 17.60
N HIS A 240 0.34 11.43 16.66
CA HIS A 240 1.56 12.20 16.58
C HIS A 240 1.81 12.61 15.12
N VAL A 241 2.32 13.80 14.92
CA VAL A 241 2.76 14.25 13.59
C VAL A 241 4.20 13.81 13.38
N SER A 242 4.42 12.94 12.41
CA SER A 242 5.76 12.51 12.01
C SER A 242 6.45 13.50 11.08
N ASP A 243 5.68 14.04 10.13
CA ASP A 243 6.16 14.94 9.09
C ASP A 243 5.16 16.08 8.84
N VAL A 244 5.68 17.27 8.59
CA VAL A 244 4.91 18.43 8.17
C VAL A 244 5.54 18.97 6.88
N TRP A 245 4.86 18.83 5.77
CA TRP A 245 5.26 19.49 4.52
C TRP A 245 4.61 20.86 4.47
N LEU A 246 5.41 21.90 4.70
CA LEU A 246 4.98 23.29 4.86
C LEU A 246 4.53 23.92 3.55
N ASP A 247 4.86 23.31 2.43
CA ASP A 247 4.47 23.76 1.09
C ASP A 247 4.30 22.60 0.10
N ALA A 248 3.61 22.88 -1.00
CA ALA A 248 3.36 21.90 -2.06
C ALA A 248 4.65 21.41 -2.75
N LYS A 249 5.72 22.23 -2.78
CA LYS A 249 6.99 21.82 -3.39
C LYS A 249 7.69 20.77 -2.55
N ALA A 250 7.63 20.90 -1.22
CA ALA A 250 8.17 19.90 -0.29
C ALA A 250 7.43 18.56 -0.47
N MET A 251 6.10 18.57 -0.54
CA MET A 251 5.32 17.36 -0.78
C MET A 251 5.63 16.73 -2.15
N GLN A 252 5.73 17.55 -3.20
CA GLN A 252 6.10 17.07 -4.53
C GLN A 252 7.52 16.48 -4.57
N HIS A 253 8.44 17.01 -3.77
CA HIS A 253 9.80 16.48 -3.67
C HIS A 253 9.78 15.10 -3.00
N ALA A 254 9.07 14.94 -1.87
CA ALA A 254 8.91 13.67 -1.20
C ALA A 254 8.25 12.62 -2.12
N SER A 255 7.19 13.02 -2.82
CA SER A 255 6.48 12.15 -3.77
C SER A 255 7.38 11.69 -4.93
N ARG A 256 8.20 12.60 -5.49
CA ARG A 256 9.16 12.23 -6.55
C ARG A 256 10.20 11.24 -6.05
N HIS A 257 10.78 11.50 -4.89
CA HIS A 257 11.76 10.59 -4.30
C HIS A 257 11.17 9.19 -4.07
N GLN A 258 9.97 9.12 -3.48
CA GLN A 258 9.29 7.83 -3.28
C GLN A 258 8.96 7.14 -4.62
N THR A 259 8.58 7.90 -5.65
CA THR A 259 8.34 7.36 -7.00
C THR A 259 9.62 6.73 -7.57
N GLU A 260 10.76 7.39 -7.41
CA GLU A 260 12.06 6.88 -7.88
C GLU A 260 12.42 5.57 -7.17
N VAL A 261 12.32 5.54 -5.83
CA VAL A 261 12.55 4.33 -5.03
C VAL A 261 11.66 3.18 -5.50
N HIS A 262 10.38 3.43 -5.68
CA HIS A 262 9.43 2.40 -6.13
C HIS A 262 9.71 1.96 -7.59
N ARG A 263 10.08 2.89 -8.47
CA ARG A 263 10.44 2.59 -9.86
C ARG A 263 11.61 1.62 -9.94
N GLU A 264 12.69 1.89 -9.20
CA GLU A 264 13.85 0.99 -9.12
C GLU A 264 13.44 -0.38 -8.58
N MET A 265 12.65 -0.42 -7.53
CA MET A 265 12.13 -1.66 -6.98
C MET A 265 11.34 -2.48 -8.01
N VAL A 266 10.45 -1.83 -8.78
CA VAL A 266 9.66 -2.52 -9.82
C VAL A 266 10.56 -3.01 -10.95
N ARG A 267 11.54 -2.23 -11.39
CA ARG A 267 12.48 -2.64 -12.44
C ARG A 267 13.26 -3.89 -12.05
N CYS A 268 13.77 -3.93 -10.81
CA CYS A 268 14.47 -5.12 -10.30
C CYS A 268 13.56 -6.36 -10.18
N ARG A 269 12.27 -6.18 -9.90
CA ARG A 269 11.31 -7.27 -9.67
C ARG A 269 10.38 -7.54 -10.83
N TRP A 270 10.53 -6.79 -11.89
CA TRP A 270 9.71 -6.75 -13.09
C TRP A 270 8.24 -6.38 -12.77
N MET A 271 7.53 -5.98 -13.79
CA MET A 271 6.12 -5.58 -13.71
C MET A 271 5.24 -6.81 -13.45
N PRO A 272 4.42 -6.83 -12.41
CA PRO A 272 3.43 -7.90 -12.23
C PRO A 272 2.28 -7.74 -13.20
N ALA A 273 1.73 -8.85 -13.66
CA ALA A 273 0.60 -8.92 -14.58
C ALA A 273 -0.25 -10.17 -14.35
N TYR A 274 -1.54 -10.12 -14.68
CA TYR A 274 -2.34 -11.31 -14.87
C TYR A 274 -2.19 -11.82 -16.30
N VAL A 275 -2.06 -13.13 -16.46
CA VAL A 275 -2.25 -13.80 -17.74
C VAL A 275 -3.76 -13.87 -18.04
N ASP A 276 -4.18 -13.21 -19.10
CA ASP A 276 -5.59 -13.22 -19.54
C ASP A 276 -5.87 -14.42 -20.46
N ALA A 277 -4.95 -14.68 -21.39
CA ALA A 277 -5.07 -15.77 -22.35
C ALA A 277 -3.72 -16.29 -22.80
N VAL A 278 -3.69 -17.54 -23.24
CA VAL A 278 -2.56 -18.17 -23.92
C VAL A 278 -3.07 -18.84 -25.19
N GLU A 279 -2.58 -18.39 -26.33
CA GLU A 279 -2.84 -18.97 -27.63
C GLU A 279 -1.64 -19.82 -28.03
N TYR A 280 -1.83 -21.13 -28.05
CA TYR A 280 -0.77 -22.08 -28.41
C TYR A 280 -0.59 -22.16 -29.92
N GLY A 281 0.64 -22.00 -30.37
CA GLY A 281 1.03 -22.20 -31.75
C GLY A 281 1.52 -23.60 -32.04
N LYS A 282 2.26 -23.75 -33.15
CA LYS A 282 2.89 -25.01 -33.54
C LYS A 282 4.25 -25.14 -32.85
N PHE A 283 4.66 -26.35 -32.50
CA PHE A 283 5.98 -26.64 -31.93
C PHE A 283 6.27 -26.02 -30.52
N GLY A 284 5.24 -25.70 -29.75
CA GLY A 284 5.40 -25.18 -28.39
C GLY A 284 5.54 -23.66 -28.29
N ASP A 285 5.50 -22.94 -29.41
CA ASP A 285 5.36 -21.50 -29.40
C ASP A 285 3.98 -21.09 -28.88
N ALA A 286 3.88 -19.90 -28.33
CA ALA A 286 2.63 -19.37 -27.82
C ALA A 286 2.61 -17.84 -27.86
N THR A 287 1.41 -17.27 -27.90
CA THR A 287 1.15 -15.86 -27.63
C THR A 287 0.49 -15.74 -26.27
N VAL A 288 1.17 -15.06 -25.35
CA VAL A 288 0.65 -14.76 -24.02
C VAL A 288 0.07 -13.36 -24.03
N THR A 289 -1.21 -13.25 -23.66
CA THR A 289 -1.89 -11.98 -23.42
C THR A 289 -1.94 -11.73 -21.91
N ALA A 290 -1.48 -10.56 -21.47
CA ALA A 290 -1.41 -10.25 -20.04
C ALA A 290 -1.79 -8.78 -19.76
N THR A 291 -2.56 -8.55 -18.69
CA THR A 291 -2.92 -7.22 -18.19
C THR A 291 -1.97 -6.82 -17.05
N LEU A 292 -1.28 -5.71 -17.23
CA LEU A 292 -0.35 -5.15 -16.23
C LEU A 292 -1.11 -4.65 -15.01
N PHE A 293 -0.52 -4.84 -13.81
CA PHE A 293 -1.10 -4.31 -12.58
C PHE A 293 -0.98 -2.79 -12.52
N GLY A 294 -1.94 -2.17 -11.86
CA GLY A 294 -2.04 -0.72 -11.69
C GLY A 294 -1.25 -0.17 -10.50
N GLY A 295 -1.41 1.13 -10.29
CA GLY A 295 -0.87 1.81 -9.10
C GLY A 295 0.63 2.10 -9.15
N MET A 296 1.31 1.91 -10.27
CA MET A 296 2.73 2.16 -10.45
C MET A 296 3.00 3.48 -11.18
N ASP A 297 4.26 3.88 -11.24
CA ASP A 297 4.66 5.06 -11.99
C ASP A 297 4.31 4.90 -13.49
N PRO A 298 3.61 5.89 -14.08
CA PRO A 298 3.22 5.84 -15.49
C PRO A 298 4.39 5.64 -16.48
N SER A 299 5.59 6.09 -16.14
CA SER A 299 6.77 5.90 -17.01
C SER A 299 7.12 4.42 -17.23
N LEU A 300 6.86 3.57 -16.25
CA LEU A 300 7.10 2.13 -16.35
C LEU A 300 6.20 1.48 -17.41
N TYR A 301 4.96 1.94 -17.51
CA TYR A 301 4.04 1.44 -18.55
C TYR A 301 4.41 1.92 -19.95
N ALA A 302 4.95 3.13 -20.06
CA ALA A 302 5.37 3.71 -21.32
C ALA A 302 6.56 2.98 -21.97
N ASP A 303 7.28 2.18 -21.19
CA ASP A 303 8.38 1.36 -21.67
C ASP A 303 7.91 0.12 -22.44
N PHE A 304 6.65 -0.33 -22.25
CA PHE A 304 6.08 -1.44 -23.00
C PHE A 304 5.58 -0.94 -24.37
N LYS A 305 6.27 -1.33 -25.44
CA LYS A 305 5.95 -0.89 -26.81
C LYS A 305 5.90 -2.08 -27.77
N LYS A 306 5.01 -1.99 -28.74
CA LYS A 306 4.97 -2.95 -29.85
C LYS A 306 6.30 -2.98 -30.59
N GLY A 307 6.79 -4.16 -30.92
CA GLY A 307 8.02 -4.39 -31.67
C GLY A 307 9.26 -4.55 -30.81
N ILE A 308 9.27 -4.15 -29.54
CA ILE A 308 10.39 -4.45 -28.65
C ILE A 308 10.32 -5.89 -28.14
N ARG A 309 11.45 -6.41 -27.70
CA ARG A 309 11.45 -7.70 -26.99
C ARG A 309 11.02 -7.50 -25.55
N GLY A 310 10.17 -8.41 -25.07
CA GLY A 310 9.82 -8.55 -23.67
C GLY A 310 10.34 -9.87 -23.12
N GLN A 311 10.42 -9.95 -21.82
CA GLN A 311 10.73 -11.17 -21.10
C GLN A 311 9.72 -11.34 -19.97
N PHE A 312 9.30 -12.56 -19.69
CA PHE A 312 8.43 -12.84 -18.56
C PHE A 312 8.92 -14.09 -17.76
N ALA A 313 8.59 -14.11 -16.49
CA ALA A 313 8.85 -15.20 -15.57
C ALA A 313 7.57 -15.57 -14.82
N ALA A 314 7.47 -16.81 -14.35
CA ALA A 314 6.30 -17.30 -13.64
C ALA A 314 6.13 -16.66 -12.26
N SER A 315 7.21 -16.19 -11.63
CA SER A 315 7.16 -15.56 -10.32
C SER A 315 8.40 -14.70 -10.06
N GLU A 316 8.36 -13.88 -9.03
CA GLU A 316 9.52 -13.11 -8.57
C GLU A 316 10.65 -14.02 -8.03
N PHE A 317 10.29 -15.16 -7.44
CA PHE A 317 11.26 -16.16 -7.01
C PHE A 317 12.15 -16.64 -8.17
N ASN A 318 11.53 -16.89 -9.32
CA ASN A 318 12.26 -17.31 -10.51
C ASN A 318 13.26 -16.25 -10.98
N LEU A 319 12.96 -14.96 -10.77
CA LEU A 319 13.91 -13.87 -11.07
C LEU A 319 15.12 -13.87 -10.13
N LYS A 320 14.91 -14.15 -8.86
CA LYS A 320 16.00 -14.20 -7.87
C LYS A 320 17.03 -15.27 -8.16
N HIS A 321 16.58 -16.35 -8.76
CA HIS A 321 17.41 -17.53 -9.09
C HIS A 321 17.94 -17.50 -10.52
N ALA A 322 17.49 -16.56 -11.35
CA ALA A 322 17.84 -16.52 -12.78
C ALA A 322 19.31 -16.17 -13.06
N TYR A 323 20.12 -15.98 -12.06
CA TYR A 323 21.51 -15.52 -12.23
C TYR A 323 22.58 -16.52 -11.77
N GLY A 324 22.26 -17.78 -11.59
CA GLY A 324 23.26 -18.70 -11.09
C GLY A 324 23.12 -20.19 -11.35
N SER A 325 22.06 -20.67 -11.94
CA SER A 325 21.83 -22.11 -12.11
C SER A 325 21.30 -22.50 -13.50
N VAL A 326 21.72 -23.62 -14.01
CA VAL A 326 21.40 -24.15 -15.35
C VAL A 326 19.91 -24.49 -15.54
N THR A 327 19.17 -24.61 -14.45
CA THR A 327 17.73 -24.94 -14.47
C THR A 327 16.84 -23.72 -14.74
N GLU A 328 17.37 -22.55 -14.81
CA GLU A 328 16.64 -21.27 -14.79
C GLU A 328 16.14 -20.82 -16.14
N THR A 329 16.68 -21.34 -17.22
CA THR A 329 16.18 -21.08 -18.58
C THR A 329 14.74 -21.56 -18.81
N LEU A 330 14.25 -22.45 -17.94
CA LEU A 330 12.89 -22.97 -17.99
C LEU A 330 11.84 -22.09 -17.28
N VAL A 331 12.30 -21.14 -16.48
CA VAL A 331 11.41 -20.33 -15.62
C VAL A 331 11.16 -18.91 -16.14
N ALA A 332 11.91 -18.48 -17.13
CA ALA A 332 11.71 -17.22 -17.83
C ALA A 332 11.78 -17.43 -19.35
N ASN A 333 10.97 -16.69 -20.09
CA ASN A 333 11.00 -16.73 -21.54
C ASN A 333 10.91 -15.33 -22.14
N SER A 334 11.37 -15.17 -23.37
CA SER A 334 11.41 -13.89 -24.04
C SER A 334 10.91 -13.98 -25.49
N GLY A 335 10.38 -12.88 -25.98
CA GLY A 335 9.94 -12.75 -27.34
C GLY A 335 9.50 -11.33 -27.68
N PRO A 336 9.10 -11.08 -28.92
CA PRO A 336 8.61 -9.78 -29.33
C PRO A 336 7.26 -9.46 -28.67
N ILE A 337 7.08 -8.23 -28.21
CA ILE A 337 5.78 -7.68 -27.86
C ILE A 337 5.08 -7.36 -29.17
N THR A 338 4.06 -8.15 -29.50
CA THR A 338 3.36 -8.05 -30.77
C THR A 338 2.25 -7.02 -30.75
N ASP A 339 1.71 -6.74 -29.56
CA ASP A 339 0.65 -5.75 -29.39
C ASP A 339 0.65 -5.16 -27.98
N VAL A 340 0.20 -3.89 -27.88
CA VAL A 340 -0.04 -3.16 -26.63
C VAL A 340 -1.34 -2.41 -26.79
N THR A 341 -2.35 -2.78 -26.00
CA THR A 341 -3.66 -2.11 -26.01
C THR A 341 -3.87 -1.38 -24.69
N LYS A 342 -4.55 -0.24 -24.73
CA LYS A 342 -4.88 0.55 -23.56
C LYS A 342 -6.38 0.74 -23.47
N GLN A 343 -6.95 0.32 -22.35
CA GLN A 343 -8.33 0.62 -21.99
C GLN A 343 -8.36 2.01 -21.36
N GLU A 344 -9.19 2.90 -21.90
CA GLU A 344 -9.27 4.30 -21.42
C GLU A 344 -10.41 4.54 -20.44
N LYS A 345 -11.43 3.68 -20.46
CA LYS A 345 -12.64 3.84 -19.63
C LYS A 345 -12.84 2.62 -18.72
N GLU A 346 -13.43 2.88 -17.55
CA GLU A 346 -13.84 1.83 -16.60
C GLU A 346 -12.70 0.87 -16.21
N VAL A 347 -11.48 1.40 -16.06
CA VAL A 347 -10.33 0.61 -15.61
C VAL A 347 -10.52 0.26 -14.13
N PRO A 348 -10.61 -1.03 -13.77
CA PRO A 348 -10.75 -1.43 -12.37
C PRO A 348 -9.54 -0.99 -11.55
N LEU A 349 -9.79 -0.62 -10.29
CA LEU A 349 -8.71 -0.34 -9.36
C LEU A 349 -7.81 -1.59 -9.21
N GLY A 350 -6.49 -1.40 -9.25
CA GLY A 350 -5.53 -2.51 -9.30
C GLY A 350 -5.09 -2.93 -10.70
N SER A 351 -5.86 -2.57 -11.76
CA SER A 351 -5.44 -2.71 -13.16
C SER A 351 -4.78 -1.43 -13.65
N SER A 352 -3.82 -1.55 -14.57
CA SER A 352 -3.30 -0.40 -15.31
C SER A 352 -4.17 -0.03 -16.52
N GLY A 353 -5.09 -0.90 -16.91
CA GLY A 353 -5.79 -0.82 -18.18
C GLY A 353 -4.92 -1.17 -19.39
N ILE A 354 -3.66 -1.56 -19.18
CA ILE A 354 -2.72 -1.88 -20.26
C ILE A 354 -2.61 -3.39 -20.39
N GLN A 355 -2.94 -3.88 -21.57
CA GLN A 355 -2.80 -5.27 -21.96
C GLN A 355 -1.71 -5.39 -23.01
N ILE A 356 -0.86 -6.38 -22.85
CA ILE A 356 0.25 -6.69 -23.75
C ILE A 356 0.10 -8.09 -24.32
N LYS A 357 0.55 -8.27 -25.56
CA LYS A 357 0.73 -9.59 -26.18
C LYS A 357 2.20 -9.81 -26.45
N ILE A 358 2.71 -10.93 -25.95
CA ILE A 358 4.09 -11.35 -26.18
C ILE A 358 4.09 -12.72 -26.85
N GLN A 359 4.82 -12.84 -27.94
CA GLN A 359 4.99 -14.10 -28.61
C GLN A 359 6.28 -14.78 -28.13
N VAL A 360 6.20 -16.02 -27.74
CA VAL A 360 7.33 -16.79 -27.21
C VAL A 360 7.50 -18.09 -27.99
N THR A 361 8.74 -18.54 -28.09
CA THR A 361 9.08 -19.80 -28.81
C THR A 361 8.81 -21.03 -27.97
N GLN A 362 8.69 -20.87 -26.65
CA GLN A 362 8.36 -21.94 -25.74
C GLN A 362 7.58 -21.37 -24.57
N ILE A 363 6.44 -21.96 -24.26
CA ILE A 363 5.63 -21.55 -23.10
C ILE A 363 6.19 -22.14 -21.82
N ILE A 364 6.20 -21.37 -20.75
CA ILE A 364 6.55 -21.84 -19.40
C ILE A 364 5.28 -22.23 -18.63
N GLU A 365 5.41 -23.18 -17.72
CA GLU A 365 4.28 -23.75 -17.00
C GLU A 365 3.46 -22.72 -16.21
N GLY A 366 4.12 -21.71 -15.63
CA GLY A 366 3.46 -20.64 -14.85
C GLY A 366 2.61 -19.68 -15.68
N ALA A 367 2.77 -19.64 -17.01
CA ALA A 367 2.01 -18.77 -17.88
C ALA A 367 0.66 -19.39 -18.26
N ARG A 368 -0.28 -19.39 -17.34
CA ARG A 368 -1.66 -19.89 -17.53
C ARG A 368 -2.67 -18.80 -17.24
N PRO A 369 -3.83 -18.78 -17.90
CA PRO A 369 -4.89 -17.80 -17.61
C PRO A 369 -5.22 -17.73 -16.11
N GLY A 370 -5.35 -16.51 -15.59
CA GLY A 370 -5.61 -16.23 -14.18
C GLY A 370 -4.38 -16.26 -13.29
N ARG A 371 -3.21 -16.66 -13.80
CA ARG A 371 -1.95 -16.64 -13.05
C ARG A 371 -1.27 -15.28 -13.11
N ILE A 372 -0.47 -15.04 -12.10
CA ILE A 372 0.39 -13.86 -12.03
C ILE A 372 1.73 -14.23 -12.65
N ILE A 373 2.19 -13.36 -13.54
CA ILE A 373 3.54 -13.41 -14.09
C ILE A 373 4.26 -12.09 -13.78
N ARG A 374 5.57 -12.13 -13.90
CA ARG A 374 6.43 -10.96 -13.92
C ARG A 374 6.91 -10.72 -15.33
N ILE A 375 6.83 -9.46 -15.79
CA ILE A 375 7.18 -9.13 -17.16
C ILE A 375 8.01 -7.84 -17.22
N ARG A 376 8.99 -7.79 -18.12
CA ARG A 376 9.76 -6.58 -18.42
C ARG A 376 9.96 -6.41 -19.92
N PRO A 377 10.11 -5.19 -20.41
CA PRO A 377 10.75 -4.93 -21.69
C PRO A 377 12.26 -5.14 -21.55
N MET A 378 12.90 -5.66 -22.62
CA MET A 378 14.34 -5.98 -22.59
C MET A 378 15.28 -4.75 -22.51
N ASN A 379 14.73 -3.55 -22.65
CA ASN A 379 15.49 -2.30 -22.45
C ASN A 379 15.59 -1.86 -21.00
N TRP A 380 14.92 -2.54 -20.08
CA TRP A 380 15.16 -2.31 -18.66
C TRP A 380 16.53 -2.84 -18.26
N PRO A 381 17.20 -2.20 -17.27
CA PRO A 381 18.43 -2.73 -16.72
C PRO A 381 18.28 -4.19 -16.29
N ASP A 382 19.35 -4.95 -16.40
CA ASP A 382 19.40 -6.35 -15.94
C ASP A 382 19.81 -6.39 -14.46
N ASP A 383 19.12 -5.61 -13.65
CA ASP A 383 19.40 -5.52 -12.23
C ASP A 383 18.80 -6.71 -11.50
N ALA A 384 19.64 -7.41 -10.76
CA ALA A 384 19.20 -8.47 -9.87
C ALA A 384 18.48 -7.92 -8.65
N VAL A 385 17.51 -8.64 -8.14
CA VAL A 385 16.92 -8.34 -6.83
C VAL A 385 18.04 -8.39 -5.77
N PRO A 386 18.16 -7.39 -4.89
CA PRO A 386 19.18 -7.38 -3.85
C PRO A 386 19.20 -8.67 -3.05
N ARG A 387 20.40 -9.17 -2.75
CA ARG A 387 20.57 -10.47 -2.09
C ARG A 387 19.92 -10.54 -0.72
N GLU A 388 19.87 -9.41 -0.02
CA GLU A 388 19.23 -9.24 1.29
C GLU A 388 17.72 -9.47 1.25
N GLU A 389 17.14 -9.39 0.06
CA GLU A 389 15.72 -9.60 -0.18
C GLU A 389 15.41 -11.04 -0.62
N TYR A 390 16.42 -11.89 -0.79
CA TYR A 390 16.19 -13.28 -1.06
C TYR A 390 15.55 -13.90 0.17
N THR A 391 14.35 -14.40 0.00
CA THR A 391 13.75 -15.27 0.99
C THR A 391 14.43 -16.64 0.82
N GLU A 392 15.01 -17.17 1.88
CA GLU A 392 15.43 -18.56 1.94
C GLU A 392 14.19 -19.46 1.94
N GLY A 393 13.49 -19.48 0.88
CA GLY A 393 12.28 -20.25 0.76
C GLY A 393 11.95 -20.42 -0.70
N HIS A 394 11.25 -21.43 -1.02
CA HIS A 394 11.05 -21.88 -2.38
C HIS A 394 9.93 -21.14 -3.12
N HIS A 395 9.37 -20.05 -2.58
CA HIS A 395 8.20 -19.41 -3.17
C HIS A 395 8.25 -17.90 -3.07
N ASP A 396 7.84 -17.24 -4.13
CA ASP A 396 7.52 -15.82 -4.10
C ASP A 396 6.15 -15.64 -3.43
N GLU A 397 6.15 -15.58 -2.12
CA GLU A 397 4.95 -15.47 -1.31
C GLU A 397 4.27 -14.10 -1.43
N ARG A 398 4.93 -13.11 -2.04
CA ARG A 398 4.32 -11.81 -2.32
C ARG A 398 3.24 -11.87 -3.39
N PHE A 399 3.35 -12.87 -4.27
CA PHE A 399 2.37 -13.13 -5.31
C PHE A 399 2.02 -14.61 -5.33
N PRO A 400 1.49 -15.15 -4.23
CA PRO A 400 1.22 -16.57 -4.13
C PRO A 400 0.26 -17.01 -5.21
N SER A 401 0.65 -18.06 -5.92
CA SER A 401 -0.25 -18.82 -6.74
C SER A 401 -0.87 -19.92 -5.88
N PRO A 402 -2.16 -20.22 -5.98
CA PRO A 402 -2.78 -21.32 -5.24
C PRO A 402 -2.08 -22.66 -5.37
N ASP A 403 -1.42 -22.90 -6.51
CA ASP A 403 -0.71 -24.16 -6.78
C ASP A 403 0.75 -24.15 -6.27
N THR A 404 1.32 -22.97 -6.01
CA THR A 404 2.71 -22.83 -5.54
C THR A 404 2.80 -22.51 -4.06
N MET A 405 1.67 -22.41 -3.38
CA MET A 405 1.62 -22.18 -1.95
C MET A 405 2.21 -23.34 -1.20
N PRO A 406 3.23 -23.12 -0.35
CA PRO A 406 3.69 -24.16 0.54
C PRO A 406 2.54 -24.61 1.42
N LYS A 407 2.36 -25.90 1.53
CA LYS A 407 1.48 -26.53 2.53
C LYS A 407 2.13 -26.42 3.91
N TYR A 408 2.51 -25.22 4.31
CA TYR A 408 3.02 -25.03 5.65
C TYR A 408 1.86 -25.17 6.64
N GLY A 409 2.02 -26.09 7.55
CA GLY A 409 1.26 -26.07 8.77
C GLY A 409 1.49 -24.75 9.51
N PRO A 410 0.63 -24.42 10.50
CA PRO A 410 0.78 -23.18 11.26
C PRO A 410 2.22 -23.08 11.79
N ILE A 411 2.90 -21.97 11.51
CA ILE A 411 4.19 -21.65 12.11
C ILE A 411 3.99 -21.72 13.62
N ARG A 412 4.55 -22.72 14.25
CA ARG A 412 4.64 -22.78 15.71
C ARG A 412 5.73 -21.77 16.09
N LEU A 413 5.33 -20.59 16.53
CA LEU A 413 6.21 -19.73 17.27
C LEU A 413 6.48 -20.44 18.60
N ASN A 414 7.69 -20.95 18.75
CA ASN A 414 8.21 -21.40 20.03
C ASN A 414 8.53 -20.22 20.91
#